data_626393d2efec7af876924d93fd92a3c3
#
_entry.id   626393d2efec7af876924d93fd92a3c3
#
_cell.length_a   1.000
_cell.length_b   1.000
_cell.length_c   1.000
_cell.angle_alpha   90.00
_cell.angle_beta   90.00
_cell.angle_gamma   90.00
#
_symmetry.space_group_name_H-M   'P 1'
#
loop_
_entity.id
_entity.type
_entity.pdbx_description
1 polymer ?
#
loop_
_entity_poly.entity_id
_entity_poly.type
_entity_poly.pdbx_seq_one_letter_code
_entity_poly.pdbx_strand_id
1 'polypeptide(L)'
;AEGKPAPNGDAAPADAPAKPDQAAAPAPAPTDTQIDEEVDVLITMMRPFLYEGLVMDMPQMFAVLRYDSTTPIKDGVAQPERRDLLGDMEEIRYLNQKAWGANVALTKPGLYQFIIEGRPWWDAAHGRFLQHYVKTTLPVYGVERGWSLPVGQRFEIVPLSRPFGLTAPAMFSGVVLMDGKPLAAASVRMARINTEKRPVPTSWHEDIAARTNNKGEFSFVLSQPGWWCCMASIPGDPLKGPDGQPKPLQLGTLFWLYVDSLSSEARKR
;
A
#
# COMPACT_ATOMS: atom_id res chain seq x y z
N ALA A 1 71.92 47.48 -0.94
CA ALA A 1 71.67 47.00 -2.28
C ALA A 1 70.28 46.36 -2.29
N GLU A 2 69.38 47.02 -2.95
CA GLU A 2 67.98 46.75 -3.14
C GLU A 2 67.77 45.54 -4.05
N GLY A 3 66.89 44.61 -3.66
CA GLY A 3 66.41 43.52 -4.50
C GLY A 3 64.90 43.62 -4.63
N LYS A 4 64.49 43.94 -5.84
CA LYS A 4 63.09 44.13 -6.29
C LYS A 4 62.34 42.80 -6.28
N PRO A 5 61.07 42.70 -5.84
CA PRO A 5 60.29 41.49 -5.96
C PRO A 5 59.68 41.32 -7.35
N ALA A 6 59.63 40.08 -7.83
CA ALA A 6 58.98 39.67 -9.10
C ALA A 6 57.43 39.58 -8.93
N PRO A 7 56.64 39.73 -10.03
CA PRO A 7 55.20 39.82 -9.96
C PRO A 7 54.54 38.44 -9.78
N ASN A 8 53.49 38.44 -8.97
CA ASN A 8 52.60 37.29 -8.73
C ASN A 8 51.93 36.88 -10.06
N GLY A 9 52.06 35.58 -10.38
CA GLY A 9 51.27 34.95 -11.41
C GLY A 9 49.82 34.67 -10.92
N ASP A 10 48.85 35.14 -11.65
CA ASP A 10 47.43 34.84 -11.48
C ASP A 10 47.20 33.32 -11.67
N ALA A 11 46.81 32.66 -10.59
CA ALA A 11 46.28 31.32 -10.65
C ALA A 11 44.79 31.40 -11.05
N ALA A 12 44.45 30.81 -12.18
CA ALA A 12 43.03 30.64 -12.60
C ALA A 12 42.26 29.82 -11.57
N PRO A 13 40.97 30.12 -11.33
CA PRO A 13 40.16 29.35 -10.42
C PRO A 13 39.92 27.93 -10.97
N ALA A 14 40.14 26.94 -10.10
CA ALA A 14 39.88 25.54 -10.39
C ALA A 14 38.41 25.32 -10.74
N ASP A 15 38.17 24.62 -11.83
CA ASP A 15 36.84 24.17 -12.26
C ASP A 15 36.11 23.45 -11.12
N ALA A 16 34.91 23.95 -10.80
CA ALA A 16 33.99 23.26 -9.93
C ALA A 16 33.53 21.95 -10.58
N PRO A 17 33.43 20.82 -9.85
CA PRO A 17 32.97 19.56 -10.42
C PRO A 17 31.54 19.71 -10.96
N ALA A 18 31.35 19.35 -12.23
CA ALA A 18 30.06 19.29 -12.88
C ALA A 18 29.10 18.41 -12.04
N LYS A 19 27.90 18.94 -11.73
CA LYS A 19 26.83 18.15 -11.11
C LYS A 19 26.52 16.97 -12.03
N PRO A 20 26.38 15.72 -11.47
CA PRO A 20 25.96 14.61 -12.30
C PRO A 20 24.56 14.92 -12.91
N ASP A 21 24.45 14.73 -14.20
CA ASP A 21 23.18 14.79 -14.94
C ASP A 21 22.19 13.85 -14.25
N GLN A 22 21.25 14.40 -13.49
CA GLN A 22 20.09 13.64 -13.04
C GLN A 22 19.25 13.38 -14.28
N ALA A 23 19.32 12.16 -14.80
CA ALA A 23 18.38 11.71 -15.81
C ALA A 23 16.96 12.00 -15.32
N ALA A 24 16.26 12.89 -15.99
CA ALA A 24 14.87 13.21 -15.67
C ALA A 24 14.05 11.92 -15.77
N ALA A 25 13.20 11.68 -14.79
CA ALA A 25 12.23 10.59 -14.87
C ALA A 25 11.43 10.72 -16.18
N PRO A 26 11.12 9.61 -16.87
CA PRO A 26 10.34 9.67 -18.09
C PRO A 26 9.02 10.39 -17.83
N ALA A 27 8.64 11.30 -18.73
CA ALA A 27 7.37 11.99 -18.63
C ALA A 27 6.22 10.97 -18.63
N PRO A 28 5.19 11.16 -17.78
CA PRO A 28 4.03 10.27 -17.79
C PRO A 28 3.34 10.30 -19.14
N ALA A 29 2.79 9.17 -19.57
CA ALA A 29 2.02 9.09 -20.81
C ALA A 29 0.80 10.03 -20.77
N PRO A 30 0.32 10.54 -21.92
CA PRO A 30 -0.90 11.33 -21.99
C PRO A 30 -2.09 10.58 -21.36
N THR A 31 -2.91 11.28 -20.57
CA THR A 31 -3.98 10.67 -19.78
C THR A 31 -5.15 10.10 -20.60
N ASP A 32 -5.28 10.51 -21.84
CA ASP A 32 -6.29 10.05 -22.82
C ASP A 32 -5.77 8.95 -23.76
N THR A 33 -4.53 8.51 -23.59
CA THR A 33 -4.01 7.36 -24.34
C THR A 33 -4.79 6.11 -23.94
N GLN A 34 -5.42 5.46 -24.93
CA GLN A 34 -6.04 4.15 -24.74
C GLN A 34 -4.94 3.11 -24.60
N ILE A 35 -5.04 2.27 -23.57
CA ILE A 35 -4.15 1.14 -23.33
C ILE A 35 -4.97 -0.15 -23.26
N ASP A 36 -4.33 -1.27 -23.51
CA ASP A 36 -4.94 -2.60 -23.45
C ASP A 36 -4.13 -3.46 -22.47
N GLU A 37 -4.34 -3.17 -21.20
CA GLU A 37 -3.69 -3.86 -20.08
C GLU A 37 -4.76 -4.46 -19.18
N GLU A 38 -4.50 -5.64 -18.65
CA GLU A 38 -5.36 -6.31 -17.69
C GLU A 38 -4.57 -6.70 -16.45
N VAL A 39 -5.24 -6.73 -15.31
CA VAL A 39 -4.67 -7.19 -14.06
C VAL A 39 -5.61 -8.16 -13.36
N ASP A 40 -5.06 -9.29 -12.94
CA ASP A 40 -5.77 -10.23 -12.09
C ASP A 40 -5.70 -9.76 -10.63
N VAL A 41 -6.85 -9.50 -10.04
CA VAL A 41 -6.98 -9.11 -8.64
C VAL A 41 -7.43 -10.32 -7.82
N LEU A 42 -6.57 -10.75 -6.91
CA LEU A 42 -6.89 -11.79 -5.93
C LEU A 42 -7.35 -11.16 -4.62
N ILE A 43 -8.52 -11.53 -4.16
CA ILE A 43 -9.10 -11.11 -2.89
C ILE A 43 -9.25 -12.34 -1.99
N THR A 44 -8.44 -12.40 -0.94
CA THR A 44 -8.39 -13.54 -0.05
C THR A 44 -8.23 -13.09 1.40
N MET A 45 -8.79 -13.88 2.31
CA MET A 45 -8.50 -13.75 3.73
C MET A 45 -7.38 -14.71 4.10
N MET A 46 -6.33 -14.22 4.73
CA MET A 46 -5.16 -15.04 5.04
C MET A 46 -4.40 -14.55 6.27
N ARG A 47 -3.59 -15.43 6.83
CA ARG A 47 -2.52 -15.11 7.77
C ARG A 47 -1.21 -14.98 7.00
N PRO A 48 -0.71 -13.75 6.73
CA PRO A 48 0.38 -13.55 5.78
C PRO A 48 1.65 -14.32 6.12
N PHE A 49 2.10 -14.25 7.37
CA PHE A 49 3.34 -14.91 7.77
C PHE A 49 3.22 -16.44 7.79
N LEU A 50 2.10 -16.99 8.20
CA LEU A 50 1.86 -18.45 8.20
C LEU A 50 1.61 -18.99 6.79
N TYR A 51 1.38 -18.11 5.82
CA TYR A 51 0.98 -18.45 4.45
C TYR A 51 -0.21 -19.42 4.46
N GLU A 52 -1.21 -19.08 5.27
CA GLU A 52 -2.41 -19.86 5.50
C GLU A 52 -3.65 -19.10 5.04
N GLY A 53 -4.42 -19.71 4.15
CA GLY A 53 -5.70 -19.16 3.69
C GLY A 53 -6.81 -19.41 4.70
N LEU A 54 -7.77 -18.50 4.75
CA LEU A 54 -9.01 -18.61 5.50
C LEU A 54 -10.19 -18.49 4.52
N VAL A 55 -11.32 -19.12 4.86
CA VAL A 55 -12.55 -18.96 4.06
C VAL A 55 -12.95 -17.50 4.05
N MET A 56 -13.23 -16.95 2.88
CA MET A 56 -13.66 -15.57 2.73
C MET A 56 -15.04 -15.49 2.12
N ASP A 57 -15.96 -14.81 2.81
CA ASP A 57 -17.25 -14.45 2.24
C ASP A 57 -17.07 -13.31 1.21
N MET A 58 -18.02 -13.22 0.27
CA MET A 58 -18.02 -12.12 -0.70
C MET A 58 -18.00 -10.77 0.02
N PRO A 59 -17.08 -9.84 -0.34
CA PRO A 59 -17.04 -8.52 0.28
C PRO A 59 -18.35 -7.76 0.02
N GLN A 60 -18.61 -6.72 0.79
CA GLN A 60 -19.76 -5.85 0.57
C GLN A 60 -19.50 -4.75 -0.45
N MET A 61 -18.21 -4.44 -0.72
CA MET A 61 -17.78 -3.47 -1.71
C MET A 61 -16.42 -3.86 -2.28
N PHE A 62 -16.30 -3.75 -3.60
CA PHE A 62 -15.05 -3.80 -4.33
C PHE A 62 -15.10 -2.77 -5.45
N ALA A 63 -14.17 -1.84 -5.47
CA ALA A 63 -14.09 -0.79 -6.47
C ALA A 63 -12.64 -0.41 -6.77
N VAL A 64 -12.44 0.23 -7.92
CA VAL A 64 -11.17 0.85 -8.29
C VAL A 64 -11.37 2.35 -8.53
N LEU A 65 -10.41 3.13 -8.04
CA LEU A 65 -10.33 4.58 -8.20
C LEU A 65 -9.13 4.90 -9.09
N ARG A 66 -9.34 5.60 -10.19
CA ARG A 66 -8.26 6.03 -11.09
C ARG A 66 -7.98 7.52 -10.92
N TYR A 67 -6.73 7.84 -10.68
CA TYR A 67 -6.20 9.21 -10.56
C TYR A 67 -5.25 9.50 -11.72
N ASP A 68 -5.30 10.72 -12.24
CA ASP A 68 -4.38 11.23 -13.25
C ASP A 68 -4.14 12.74 -13.08
N SER A 69 -3.44 13.37 -14.03
CA SER A 69 -3.16 14.81 -13.98
C SER A 69 -4.42 15.68 -14.10
N THR A 70 -5.52 15.13 -14.64
CA THR A 70 -6.79 15.83 -14.86
C THR A 70 -7.80 15.59 -13.75
N THR A 71 -7.50 14.71 -12.79
CA THR A 71 -8.42 14.40 -11.67
C THR A 71 -8.85 15.68 -10.95
N PRO A 72 -10.16 16.02 -10.96
CA PRO A 72 -10.65 17.24 -10.34
C PRO A 72 -10.45 17.22 -8.82
N ILE A 73 -10.22 18.40 -8.26
CA ILE A 73 -10.23 18.61 -6.80
C ILE A 73 -11.36 19.58 -6.50
N LYS A 74 -12.34 19.13 -5.72
CA LYS A 74 -13.45 19.94 -5.26
C LYS A 74 -13.40 20.04 -3.74
N ASP A 75 -13.39 21.25 -3.22
CA ASP A 75 -13.33 21.55 -1.77
C ASP A 75 -12.14 20.80 -1.06
N GLY A 76 -11.00 20.68 -1.77
CA GLY A 76 -9.82 19.99 -1.26
C GLY A 76 -9.88 18.45 -1.36
N VAL A 77 -10.98 17.89 -1.89
CA VAL A 77 -11.17 16.45 -2.07
C VAL A 77 -11.02 16.08 -3.54
N ALA A 78 -10.14 15.13 -3.84
CA ALA A 78 -9.99 14.59 -5.19
C ALA A 78 -11.23 13.80 -5.59
N GLN A 79 -11.63 13.96 -6.87
CA GLN A 79 -12.76 13.27 -7.48
C GLN A 79 -12.23 12.32 -8.58
N PRO A 80 -11.67 11.15 -8.20
CA PRO A 80 -11.17 10.17 -9.17
C PRO A 80 -12.31 9.53 -9.96
N GLU A 81 -11.96 9.01 -11.13
CA GLU A 81 -12.85 8.09 -11.84
C GLU A 81 -13.02 6.82 -10.99
N ARG A 82 -14.28 6.46 -10.67
CA ARG A 82 -14.61 5.28 -9.87
C ARG A 82 -15.34 4.25 -10.72
N ARG A 83 -14.88 2.99 -10.65
CA ARG A 83 -15.57 1.84 -11.21
C ARG A 83 -15.89 0.84 -10.11
N ASP A 84 -17.14 0.40 -10.02
CA ASP A 84 -17.56 -0.72 -9.18
C ASP A 84 -17.15 -2.04 -9.86
N LEU A 85 -16.55 -2.93 -9.10
CA LEU A 85 -16.05 -4.21 -9.57
C LEU A 85 -16.69 -5.39 -8.82
N LEU A 86 -17.69 -5.12 -7.95
CA LEU A 86 -18.32 -6.16 -7.14
C LEU A 86 -18.99 -7.23 -8.01
N GLY A 87 -19.58 -6.80 -9.12
CA GLY A 87 -20.24 -7.69 -10.09
C GLY A 87 -19.27 -8.48 -10.99
N ASP A 88 -18.01 -8.06 -11.06
CA ASP A 88 -16.97 -8.69 -11.90
C ASP A 88 -16.25 -9.81 -11.14
N MET A 89 -16.63 -10.08 -9.88
CA MET A 89 -15.96 -11.06 -9.02
C MET A 89 -16.45 -12.47 -9.28
N GLU A 90 -15.50 -13.40 -9.35
CA GLU A 90 -15.75 -14.82 -9.43
C GLU A 90 -15.22 -15.54 -8.20
N GLU A 91 -15.93 -16.59 -7.75
CA GLU A 91 -15.46 -17.47 -6.69
C GLU A 91 -14.30 -18.32 -7.21
N ILE A 92 -13.17 -18.27 -6.53
CA ILE A 92 -11.99 -19.06 -6.84
C ILE A 92 -11.51 -19.81 -5.58
N ARG A 93 -10.51 -20.68 -5.78
CA ARG A 93 -9.78 -21.30 -4.67
C ARG A 93 -8.36 -20.78 -4.60
N TYR A 94 -7.97 -20.30 -3.42
CA TYR A 94 -6.59 -19.92 -3.12
C TYR A 94 -6.17 -20.51 -1.75
N LEU A 95 -4.98 -21.11 -1.69
CA LEU A 95 -4.49 -21.84 -0.51
C LEU A 95 -5.52 -22.83 0.05
N ASN A 96 -6.21 -23.56 -0.84
CA ASN A 96 -7.28 -24.53 -0.54
C ASN A 96 -8.52 -23.94 0.16
N GLN A 97 -8.65 -22.63 0.20
CA GLN A 97 -9.81 -21.94 0.77
C GLN A 97 -10.59 -21.18 -0.31
N LYS A 98 -11.84 -20.89 0.00
CA LYS A 98 -12.69 -20.01 -0.81
C LYS A 98 -12.09 -18.60 -0.80
N ALA A 99 -11.94 -18.03 -1.98
CA ALA A 99 -11.44 -16.69 -2.24
C ALA A 99 -12.20 -16.10 -3.44
N TRP A 100 -11.86 -14.88 -3.82
CA TRP A 100 -12.48 -14.17 -4.93
C TRP A 100 -11.42 -13.65 -5.89
N GLY A 101 -11.72 -13.68 -7.18
CA GLY A 101 -10.89 -13.15 -8.24
C GLY A 101 -11.67 -12.21 -9.14
N ALA A 102 -10.97 -11.28 -9.75
CA ALA A 102 -11.51 -10.45 -10.82
C ALA A 102 -10.42 -10.13 -11.82
N ASN A 103 -10.71 -10.24 -13.11
CA ASN A 103 -9.86 -9.69 -14.15
C ASN A 103 -10.31 -8.25 -14.43
N VAL A 104 -9.39 -7.30 -14.34
CA VAL A 104 -9.70 -5.87 -14.39
C VAL A 104 -8.93 -5.21 -15.53
N ALA A 105 -9.66 -4.78 -16.57
CA ALA A 105 -9.08 -4.02 -17.67
C ALA A 105 -8.68 -2.62 -17.20
N LEU A 106 -7.46 -2.22 -17.52
CA LEU A 106 -6.86 -0.91 -17.26
C LEU A 106 -6.73 -0.17 -18.59
N THR A 107 -7.73 0.60 -18.95
CA THR A 107 -7.87 1.18 -20.30
C THR A 107 -7.17 2.50 -20.51
N LYS A 108 -6.66 3.12 -19.44
CA LYS A 108 -6.00 4.43 -19.48
C LYS A 108 -4.82 4.50 -18.52
N PRO A 109 -3.78 5.29 -18.82
CA PRO A 109 -2.75 5.61 -17.83
C PRO A 109 -3.35 6.24 -16.57
N GLY A 110 -2.79 5.90 -15.41
CA GLY A 110 -3.30 6.44 -14.14
C GLY A 110 -2.67 5.74 -12.93
N LEU A 111 -2.90 6.31 -11.77
CA LEU A 111 -2.72 5.59 -10.51
C LEU A 111 -4.04 4.95 -10.14
N TYR A 112 -4.07 3.63 -10.04
CA TYR A 112 -5.24 2.87 -9.66
C TYR A 112 -5.16 2.48 -8.18
N GLN A 113 -6.18 2.85 -7.41
CA GLN A 113 -6.34 2.40 -6.03
C GLN A 113 -7.50 1.40 -5.96
N PHE A 114 -7.19 0.16 -5.68
CA PHE A 114 -8.17 -0.89 -5.43
C PHE A 114 -8.60 -0.82 -3.98
N ILE A 115 -9.91 -0.76 -3.75
CA ILE A 115 -10.51 -0.65 -2.41
C ILE A 115 -11.56 -1.74 -2.19
N ILE A 116 -11.49 -2.38 -1.03
CA ILE A 116 -12.38 -3.47 -0.66
C ILE A 116 -12.91 -3.20 0.75
N GLU A 117 -14.20 -3.46 0.97
CA GLU A 117 -14.80 -3.51 2.30
C GLU A 117 -15.38 -4.89 2.55
N GLY A 118 -14.82 -5.59 3.52
CA GLY A 118 -15.30 -6.89 3.95
C GLY A 118 -16.59 -6.80 4.74
N ARG A 119 -17.37 -7.90 4.71
CA ARG A 119 -18.45 -8.12 5.69
C ARG A 119 -17.83 -8.53 7.03
N PRO A 120 -18.51 -8.32 8.16
CA PRO A 120 -18.09 -8.91 9.43
C PRO A 120 -17.97 -10.43 9.29
N TRP A 121 -16.79 -10.96 9.54
CA TRP A 121 -16.46 -12.37 9.46
C TRP A 121 -16.28 -12.96 10.85
N TRP A 122 -16.89 -14.13 11.13
CA TRP A 122 -16.81 -14.78 12.42
C TRP A 122 -15.51 -15.59 12.56
N ASP A 123 -14.61 -15.13 13.42
CA ASP A 123 -13.41 -15.85 13.86
C ASP A 123 -13.77 -16.79 15.02
N ALA A 124 -14.20 -18.00 14.69
CA ALA A 124 -14.62 -18.98 15.68
C ALA A 124 -13.50 -19.37 16.65
N ALA A 125 -12.25 -19.38 16.20
CA ALA A 125 -11.09 -19.73 17.02
C ALA A 125 -10.86 -18.73 18.16
N HIS A 126 -11.24 -17.46 17.95
CA HIS A 126 -11.03 -16.38 18.93
C HIS A 126 -12.35 -15.81 19.47
N GLY A 127 -13.50 -16.31 19.05
CA GLY A 127 -14.82 -15.89 19.54
C GLY A 127 -15.17 -14.43 19.27
N ARG A 128 -14.77 -13.90 18.09
CA ARG A 128 -14.94 -12.49 17.70
C ARG A 128 -15.29 -12.33 16.23
N PHE A 129 -15.77 -11.16 15.85
CA PHE A 129 -15.89 -10.76 14.47
C PHE A 129 -14.68 -9.95 14.02
N LEU A 130 -14.31 -10.09 12.75
CA LEU A 130 -13.33 -9.27 12.06
C LEU A 130 -14.02 -8.57 10.88
N GLN A 131 -13.79 -7.28 10.71
CA GLN A 131 -14.22 -6.54 9.51
C GLN A 131 -13.06 -5.72 8.99
N HIS A 132 -12.74 -5.90 7.70
CA HIS A 132 -11.56 -5.32 7.09
C HIS A 132 -11.92 -4.32 5.98
N TYR A 133 -11.21 -3.20 5.99
CA TYR A 133 -11.11 -2.19 4.93
C TYR A 133 -9.75 -2.36 4.29
N VAL A 134 -9.71 -2.68 3.00
CA VAL A 134 -8.45 -3.05 2.34
C VAL A 134 -8.17 -2.10 1.19
N LYS A 135 -6.89 -1.73 1.04
CA LYS A 135 -6.43 -0.89 -0.05
C LYS A 135 -5.08 -1.35 -0.59
N THR A 136 -4.91 -1.24 -1.91
CA THR A 136 -3.61 -1.34 -2.59
C THR A 136 -3.56 -0.36 -3.76
N THR A 137 -2.35 -0.05 -4.24
CA THR A 137 -2.13 0.91 -5.33
C THR A 137 -1.34 0.27 -6.46
N LEU A 138 -1.69 0.63 -7.70
CA LEU A 138 -0.99 0.21 -8.90
C LEU A 138 -0.76 1.42 -9.81
N PRO A 139 0.50 1.88 -9.99
CA PRO A 139 0.82 2.91 -10.97
C PRO A 139 0.85 2.28 -12.37
N VAL A 140 0.20 2.93 -13.34
CA VAL A 140 0.12 2.48 -14.72
C VAL A 140 0.67 3.59 -15.62
N TYR A 141 1.66 3.26 -16.45
CA TYR A 141 2.36 4.16 -17.39
C TYR A 141 2.93 5.42 -16.71
N GLY A 142 3.56 5.23 -15.54
CA GLY A 142 4.33 6.29 -14.86
C GLY A 142 3.51 7.37 -14.16
N VAL A 143 2.19 7.19 -14.03
CA VAL A 143 1.35 8.15 -13.29
C VAL A 143 1.45 7.86 -11.79
N GLU A 144 1.88 8.88 -11.02
CA GLU A 144 2.09 8.75 -9.57
C GLU A 144 1.08 9.55 -8.73
N ARG A 145 0.21 10.36 -9.35
CA ARG A 145 -0.70 11.24 -8.62
C ARG A 145 -1.79 10.44 -7.89
N GLY A 146 -2.03 10.77 -6.61
CA GLY A 146 -3.17 10.25 -5.85
C GLY A 146 -2.83 9.22 -4.78
N TRP A 147 -1.61 8.63 -4.76
CA TRP A 147 -1.26 7.59 -3.77
C TRP A 147 -1.32 8.08 -2.31
N SER A 148 -1.09 9.37 -2.06
CA SER A 148 -1.13 9.99 -0.73
C SER A 148 -2.48 10.61 -0.39
N LEU A 149 -3.52 10.38 -1.20
CA LEU A 149 -4.86 10.91 -0.95
C LEU A 149 -5.74 9.86 -0.26
N PRO A 150 -6.58 10.27 0.69
CA PRO A 150 -7.59 9.38 1.25
C PRO A 150 -8.62 9.00 0.18
N VAL A 151 -9.10 7.77 0.22
CA VAL A 151 -10.15 7.24 -0.67
C VAL A 151 -11.53 7.29 -0.04
N GLY A 152 -11.63 7.70 1.23
CA GLY A 152 -12.87 7.88 1.95
C GLY A 152 -13.43 6.60 2.58
N GLN A 153 -12.62 5.57 2.78
CA GLN A 153 -13.02 4.44 3.63
C GLN A 153 -13.16 4.91 5.08
N ARG A 154 -14.10 4.33 5.81
CA ARG A 154 -14.35 4.67 7.21
C ARG A 154 -13.10 4.50 8.08
N PHE A 155 -12.38 3.41 7.90
CA PHE A 155 -11.11 3.12 8.56
C PHE A 155 -10.06 2.92 7.47
N GLU A 156 -9.02 3.75 7.45
CA GLU A 156 -8.14 3.87 6.30
C GLU A 156 -6.68 4.08 6.70
N ILE A 157 -5.76 3.43 5.99
CA ILE A 157 -4.34 3.77 5.97
C ILE A 157 -4.07 4.62 4.73
N VAL A 158 -3.55 5.84 4.93
CA VAL A 158 -3.09 6.71 3.84
C VAL A 158 -1.57 6.76 3.88
N PRO A 159 -0.87 6.38 2.79
CA PRO A 159 0.59 6.45 2.74
C PRO A 159 1.13 7.87 2.89
N LEU A 160 2.23 8.03 3.62
CA LEU A 160 3.06 9.24 3.70
C LEU A 160 4.37 9.08 2.92
N SER A 161 4.74 7.85 2.58
CA SER A 161 5.80 7.53 1.63
C SER A 161 5.19 6.81 0.42
N ARG A 162 5.78 7.01 -0.77
CA ARG A 162 5.31 6.34 -2.00
C ARG A 162 5.29 4.82 -1.81
N PRO A 163 4.15 4.12 -2.02
CA PRO A 163 4.00 2.71 -1.68
C PRO A 163 4.34 1.73 -2.80
N PHE A 164 4.99 2.17 -3.87
CA PHE A 164 5.41 1.36 -5.02
C PHE A 164 6.78 1.77 -5.52
N GLY A 165 7.42 0.93 -6.34
CA GLY A 165 8.82 1.11 -6.76
C GLY A 165 9.76 1.07 -5.56
N LEU A 166 9.46 0.26 -4.57
CA LEU A 166 10.25 0.05 -3.36
C LEU A 166 11.24 -1.07 -3.60
N THR A 167 12.46 -0.91 -3.10
CA THR A 167 13.50 -1.95 -3.15
C THR A 167 14.01 -2.23 -1.73
N ALA A 168 14.11 -3.50 -1.36
CA ALA A 168 14.55 -3.87 -0.01
C ALA A 168 16.03 -3.53 0.24
N PRO A 169 16.39 -2.94 1.42
CA PRO A 169 15.49 -2.50 2.46
C PRO A 169 14.79 -1.17 2.11
N ALA A 170 13.49 -1.06 2.38
CA ALA A 170 12.69 0.13 2.13
C ALA A 170 12.01 0.62 3.42
N MET A 171 11.58 1.88 3.44
CA MET A 171 10.75 2.42 4.52
C MET A 171 9.32 2.63 3.99
N PHE A 172 8.34 2.22 4.77
CA PHE A 172 6.94 2.57 4.56
C PHE A 172 6.41 3.36 5.74
N SER A 173 5.83 4.52 5.45
CA SER A 173 5.19 5.40 6.43
C SER A 173 3.77 5.69 6.01
N GLY A 174 2.88 5.82 6.97
CA GLY A 174 1.47 6.13 6.72
C GLY A 174 0.81 6.83 7.91
N VAL A 175 -0.40 7.30 7.67
CA VAL A 175 -1.31 7.79 8.69
C VAL A 175 -2.55 6.90 8.73
N VAL A 176 -3.00 6.57 9.93
CA VAL A 176 -4.25 5.85 10.17
C VAL A 176 -5.36 6.87 10.37
N LEU A 177 -6.43 6.76 9.59
CA LEU A 177 -7.61 7.60 9.69
C LEU A 177 -8.83 6.77 10.15
N MET A 178 -9.65 7.34 11.04
CA MET A 178 -10.99 6.88 11.36
C MET A 178 -11.97 7.99 11.07
N ASP A 179 -12.96 7.72 10.23
CA ASP A 179 -13.95 8.71 9.77
C ASP A 179 -13.26 10.00 9.24
N GLY A 180 -12.18 9.81 8.46
CA GLY A 180 -11.38 10.88 7.86
C GLY A 180 -10.47 11.65 8.84
N LYS A 181 -10.39 11.28 10.12
CA LYS A 181 -9.57 11.95 11.13
C LYS A 181 -8.40 11.08 11.58
N PRO A 182 -7.20 11.67 11.82
CA PRO A 182 -6.06 10.94 12.33
C PRO A 182 -6.37 10.23 13.66
N LEU A 183 -5.99 8.95 13.73
CA LEU A 183 -6.24 8.09 14.89
C LEU A 183 -4.95 7.85 15.67
N ALA A 184 -4.85 8.45 16.86
CA ALA A 184 -3.72 8.25 17.77
C ALA A 184 -3.81 6.89 18.51
N ALA A 185 -2.64 6.36 18.91
CA ALA A 185 -2.49 5.16 19.71
C ALA A 185 -3.11 3.88 19.10
N ALA A 186 -3.45 3.88 17.81
CA ALA A 186 -3.89 2.68 17.11
C ALA A 186 -2.76 1.63 17.07
N SER A 187 -3.11 0.36 17.25
CA SER A 187 -2.16 -0.73 17.05
C SER A 187 -1.92 -0.94 15.55
N VAL A 188 -0.67 -0.89 15.11
CA VAL A 188 -0.31 -1.12 13.72
C VAL A 188 0.68 -2.28 13.65
N ARG A 189 0.46 -3.21 12.73
CA ARG A 189 1.33 -4.36 12.46
C ARG A 189 1.72 -4.40 11.00
N MET A 190 2.93 -4.87 10.74
CA MET A 190 3.46 -5.05 9.40
C MET A 190 3.95 -6.50 9.27
N ALA A 191 3.34 -7.27 8.38
CA ALA A 191 3.69 -8.67 8.13
C ALA A 191 4.01 -8.90 6.65
N ARG A 192 5.06 -9.68 6.38
CA ARG A 192 5.38 -10.16 5.03
C ARG A 192 4.69 -11.48 4.75
N ILE A 193 4.28 -11.71 3.50
CA ILE A 193 3.89 -13.05 3.07
C ILE A 193 5.13 -13.95 3.06
N ASN A 194 5.12 -14.99 3.90
CA ASN A 194 6.21 -15.95 4.03
C ASN A 194 5.95 -17.19 3.15
N THR A 195 6.04 -16.99 1.83
CA THR A 195 5.82 -18.07 0.84
C THR A 195 6.79 -19.23 1.01
N GLU A 196 8.00 -18.95 1.48
CA GLU A 196 9.05 -19.93 1.72
C GLU A 196 8.82 -20.74 3.02
N LYS A 197 7.82 -20.38 3.81
CA LYS A 197 7.50 -20.98 5.12
C LYS A 197 8.73 -21.06 6.04
N ARG A 198 9.56 -20.02 6.04
CA ARG A 198 10.74 -19.95 6.90
C ARG A 198 10.31 -19.90 8.37
N PRO A 199 10.88 -20.77 9.21
CA PRO A 199 10.58 -20.76 10.63
C PRO A 199 11.16 -19.52 11.31
N VAL A 200 10.51 -19.09 12.39
CA VAL A 200 10.97 -18.01 13.26
C VAL A 200 11.07 -18.49 14.70
N PRO A 201 11.91 -17.87 15.55
CA PRO A 201 12.10 -18.30 16.92
C PRO A 201 10.84 -18.25 17.77
N THR A 202 9.99 -17.26 17.58
CA THR A 202 8.72 -17.09 18.31
C THR A 202 7.70 -16.37 17.41
N SER A 203 6.42 -16.42 17.77
CA SER A 203 5.35 -15.69 17.07
C SER A 203 5.55 -14.16 17.03
N TRP A 204 6.37 -13.60 17.91
CA TRP A 204 6.70 -12.16 17.88
C TRP A 204 7.54 -11.75 16.67
N HIS A 205 8.12 -12.70 15.95
CA HIS A 205 8.89 -12.46 14.73
C HIS A 205 8.05 -12.56 13.44
N GLU A 206 6.75 -12.90 13.59
CA GLU A 206 5.85 -13.04 12.45
C GLU A 206 5.41 -11.69 11.88
N ASP A 207 5.43 -10.64 12.73
CA ASP A 207 5.13 -9.27 12.34
C ASP A 207 5.99 -8.25 13.10
N ILE A 208 5.97 -7.03 12.63
CA ILE A 208 6.56 -5.88 13.30
C ILE A 208 5.40 -5.05 13.85
N ALA A 209 5.39 -4.77 15.16
CA ALA A 209 4.31 -4.03 15.82
C ALA A 209 4.75 -2.61 16.18
N ALA A 210 3.85 -1.64 16.00
CA ALA A 210 4.01 -0.25 16.39
C ALA A 210 2.68 0.33 16.88
N ARG A 211 2.70 1.58 17.34
CA ARG A 211 1.52 2.39 17.63
C ARG A 211 1.61 3.71 16.89
N THR A 212 0.47 4.22 16.46
CA THR A 212 0.41 5.56 15.87
C THR A 212 0.71 6.63 16.92
N ASN A 213 1.37 7.71 16.49
CA ASN A 213 1.59 8.90 17.30
C ASN A 213 0.31 9.76 17.39
N ASN A 214 0.40 10.95 18.03
CA ASN A 214 -0.74 11.85 18.19
C ASN A 214 -1.33 12.40 16.87
N LYS A 215 -0.60 12.25 15.75
CA LYS A 215 -1.07 12.61 14.41
C LYS A 215 -1.56 11.39 13.61
N GLY A 216 -1.67 10.23 14.26
CA GLY A 216 -2.04 8.99 13.57
C GLY A 216 -0.93 8.38 12.71
N GLU A 217 0.31 8.89 12.78
CA GLU A 217 1.41 8.48 11.91
C GLU A 217 2.16 7.28 12.47
N PHE A 218 2.69 6.45 11.56
CA PHE A 218 3.56 5.31 11.86
C PHE A 218 4.61 5.12 10.74
N SER A 219 5.65 4.34 11.03
CA SER A 219 6.68 3.96 10.05
C SER A 219 7.23 2.57 10.33
N PHE A 220 7.57 1.83 9.26
CA PHE A 220 8.21 0.53 9.30
C PHE A 220 9.37 0.43 8.30
N VAL A 221 10.36 -0.39 8.63
CA VAL A 221 11.40 -0.81 7.70
C VAL A 221 11.05 -2.18 7.14
N LEU A 222 10.95 -2.26 5.82
CA LEU A 222 10.67 -3.48 5.05
C LEU A 222 11.99 -4.08 4.60
N SER A 223 12.48 -5.04 5.38
CA SER A 223 13.85 -5.56 5.25
C SER A 223 14.04 -6.56 4.12
N GLN A 224 12.98 -7.10 3.57
CA GLN A 224 13.00 -8.18 2.58
C GLN A 224 12.06 -7.89 1.41
N PRO A 225 12.36 -8.41 0.20
CA PRO A 225 11.46 -8.33 -0.94
C PRO A 225 10.20 -9.19 -0.73
N GLY A 226 9.16 -8.90 -1.49
CA GLY A 226 7.89 -9.61 -1.50
C GLY A 226 6.70 -8.74 -1.10
N TRP A 227 5.55 -9.38 -0.95
CA TRP A 227 4.33 -8.73 -0.50
C TRP A 227 4.33 -8.49 1.01
N TRP A 228 3.93 -7.28 1.39
CA TRP A 228 3.78 -6.84 2.76
C TRP A 228 2.36 -6.33 3.01
N CYS A 229 1.82 -6.66 4.17
CA CYS A 229 0.54 -6.18 4.67
C CYS A 229 0.76 -5.29 5.89
N CYS A 230 0.40 -4.03 5.78
CA CYS A 230 0.27 -3.12 6.91
C CYS A 230 -1.17 -3.17 7.41
N MET A 231 -1.40 -3.50 8.67
CA MET A 231 -2.73 -3.57 9.28
C MET A 231 -2.79 -2.70 10.53
N ALA A 232 -3.71 -1.74 10.56
CA ALA A 232 -4.11 -1.08 11.80
C ALA A 232 -5.42 -1.70 12.31
N SER A 233 -5.57 -1.84 13.64
CA SER A 233 -6.76 -2.44 14.22
C SER A 233 -7.23 -1.72 15.48
N ILE A 234 -8.58 -1.70 15.65
CA ILE A 234 -9.28 -1.14 16.81
C ILE A 234 -10.49 -1.98 17.17
N PRO A 235 -10.98 -1.92 18.40
CA PRO A 235 -12.30 -2.44 18.75
C PRO A 235 -13.40 -1.70 17.98
N GLY A 236 -14.43 -2.44 17.56
CA GLY A 236 -15.69 -1.91 17.04
C GLY A 236 -16.85 -2.24 17.99
N ASP A 237 -18.07 -1.83 17.60
CA ASP A 237 -19.27 -2.15 18.35
C ASP A 237 -19.56 -3.66 18.30
N PRO A 238 -19.90 -4.31 19.43
CA PRO A 238 -20.18 -5.73 19.46
C PRO A 238 -21.31 -6.12 18.51
N LEU A 239 -21.17 -7.28 17.87
CA LEU A 239 -22.19 -7.86 16.99
C LEU A 239 -22.82 -9.09 17.63
N LYS A 240 -24.05 -9.41 17.21
CA LYS A 240 -24.74 -10.63 17.65
C LYS A 240 -24.04 -11.87 17.08
N GLY A 241 -23.53 -12.71 17.98
CA GLY A 241 -22.83 -13.93 17.62
C GLY A 241 -23.76 -15.07 17.21
N PRO A 242 -23.21 -16.22 16.76
CA PRO A 242 -23.98 -17.41 16.40
C PRO A 242 -24.84 -17.98 17.56
N ASP A 243 -24.43 -17.74 18.79
CA ASP A 243 -25.14 -18.11 20.02
C ASP A 243 -26.19 -17.08 20.48
N GLY A 244 -26.38 -16.02 19.69
CA GLY A 244 -27.31 -14.93 19.99
C GLY A 244 -26.78 -13.89 20.99
N GLN A 245 -25.59 -14.08 21.55
CA GLN A 245 -24.98 -13.17 22.53
C GLN A 245 -24.09 -12.11 21.81
N PRO A 246 -23.91 -10.91 22.40
CA PRO A 246 -22.96 -9.93 21.89
C PRO A 246 -21.53 -10.49 21.87
N LYS A 247 -20.85 -10.35 20.73
CA LYS A 247 -19.44 -10.76 20.54
C LYS A 247 -18.61 -9.57 20.12
N PRO A 248 -17.33 -9.50 20.55
CA PRO A 248 -16.44 -8.42 20.15
C PRO A 248 -16.32 -8.33 18.62
N LEU A 249 -16.29 -7.12 18.10
CA LEU A 249 -15.89 -6.81 16.73
C LEU A 249 -14.50 -6.17 16.76
N GLN A 250 -13.60 -6.64 15.91
CA GLN A 250 -12.34 -5.96 15.60
C GLN A 250 -12.43 -5.40 14.19
N LEU A 251 -12.31 -4.07 14.07
CA LEU A 251 -12.13 -3.40 12.80
C LEU A 251 -10.65 -3.41 12.44
N GLY A 252 -10.35 -3.70 11.18
CA GLY A 252 -9.01 -3.65 10.61
C GLY A 252 -8.98 -2.82 9.35
N THR A 253 -7.96 -1.97 9.19
CA THR A 253 -7.64 -1.38 7.89
C THR A 253 -6.31 -1.91 7.42
N LEU A 254 -6.26 -2.39 6.17
CA LEU A 254 -5.12 -3.06 5.58
C LEU A 254 -4.63 -2.30 4.34
N PHE A 255 -3.32 -2.11 4.27
CA PHE A 255 -2.65 -1.60 3.07
C PHE A 255 -1.65 -2.63 2.57
N TRP A 256 -1.84 -3.10 1.32
CA TRP A 256 -0.94 -4.05 0.68
C TRP A 256 0.03 -3.33 -0.24
N LEU A 257 1.31 -3.73 -0.18
CA LEU A 257 2.37 -3.18 -1.01
C LEU A 257 3.41 -4.26 -1.35
N TYR A 258 4.10 -4.05 -2.46
CA TYR A 258 5.16 -4.94 -2.91
C TYR A 258 6.53 -4.26 -2.84
N VAL A 259 7.52 -5.01 -2.40
CA VAL A 259 8.93 -4.58 -2.32
C VAL A 259 9.76 -5.47 -3.23
N ASP A 260 10.52 -4.85 -4.13
CA ASP A 260 11.40 -5.54 -5.06
C ASP A 260 12.72 -5.95 -4.40
N SER A 261 13.37 -6.97 -4.97
CA SER A 261 14.79 -7.23 -4.72
C SER A 261 15.65 -6.34 -5.61
N LEU A 262 16.82 -5.90 -5.14
CA LEU A 262 17.86 -5.41 -6.03
C LEU A 262 18.32 -6.59 -6.91
N SER A 263 18.02 -6.54 -8.21
CA SER A 263 18.60 -7.48 -9.14
C SER A 263 20.03 -7.03 -9.45
N SER A 264 20.99 -7.93 -9.41
CA SER A 264 22.37 -7.68 -9.85
C SER A 264 22.49 -7.51 -11.37
N GLU A 265 21.43 -7.83 -12.11
CA GLU A 265 21.34 -7.63 -13.56
C GLU A 265 20.54 -6.35 -13.83
N ALA A 266 21.25 -5.32 -14.35
CA ALA A 266 20.55 -4.19 -14.95
C ALA A 266 19.63 -4.73 -16.06
N ARG A 267 18.33 -4.49 -15.95
CA ARG A 267 17.41 -4.77 -17.05
C ARG A 267 17.96 -4.06 -18.28
N LYS A 268 18.43 -4.81 -19.25
CA LYS A 268 18.68 -4.27 -20.59
C LYS A 268 17.32 -3.77 -21.09
N ARG A 269 17.19 -2.45 -21.14
CA ARG A 269 16.05 -1.76 -21.77
C ARG A 269 16.18 -1.85 -23.27
#